data_e6a3e2ae35da1f35439e77862ea6c919
#
_entry.id   e6a3e2ae35da1f35439e77862ea6c919
#
_cell.length_a   1.000
_cell.length_b   1.000
_cell.length_c   1.000
_cell.angle_alpha   90.00
_cell.angle_beta   90.00
_cell.angle_gamma   90.00
#
_symmetry.space_group_name_H-M   'P 1'
#
loop_
_entity.id
_entity.type
_entity.pdbx_description
1 polymer ?
#
loop_
_entity_poly.entity_id
_entity_poly.type
_entity_poly.pdbx_seq_one_letter_code
_entity_poly.pdbx_strand_id
1 'polypeptide(L)'
;MKNTAHSARQFVFCCVSTLLTALLAVLTFLRPERLPLAPLLVAMLLRPTLLLVTAGVNFSCLKMGVRALFSGKPDRHTAAVLTVLLALVLCALGVCPDASAAAALLLTASAWLDLLEQRLEAGLPDAPPTRTAETIWTWAGFAAAVCAAAVWAALGAGIGAVLTRALCVLAASALCPFRVIALLAARRAISRMPVPAASVQAAEALGMADTALVCPEGLLTGEPAAAELRPAGMEERQFLALAASIVQGCGAPEALAVLNAAQSRGLSTLPAEACGQTPDGFCAVLNGKRYYAGTPEQLRRHGIFAPRADDVSLSGKTALLFGMEGGMYLGLITLQSPLLPGAPEACRALAAQRLDLRLPAGNDPLYTKWLAAQTGAEVTEAAAPEQALAQLAQKGSPACIRHGEPGAFLRAQTPVLSVQTLSDAPEAVSVCCRAVRMRRGLQGLGAVCTLLLAGAAGGLLAPALDLGAAPALCALLAAVLTALPAAPALQ
;
A
#
# COMPACT_ATOMS: atom_id res chain seq x y z
N MET A 1 -23.79 12.39 -8.44
CA MET A 1 -24.59 13.56 -8.00
C MET A 1 -24.74 13.73 -6.48
N LYS A 2 -25.00 12.68 -5.66
CA LYS A 2 -25.09 12.83 -4.18
C LYS A 2 -23.78 13.29 -3.52
N ASN A 3 -22.62 12.80 -3.98
CA ASN A 3 -21.30 13.15 -3.41
C ASN A 3 -20.88 14.60 -3.70
N THR A 4 -21.24 15.15 -4.86
CA THR A 4 -20.90 16.55 -5.21
C THR A 4 -21.69 17.56 -4.38
N ALA A 5 -22.96 17.29 -4.10
CA ALA A 5 -23.78 18.14 -3.25
C ALA A 5 -23.33 18.13 -1.76
N HIS A 6 -22.83 16.98 -1.28
CA HIS A 6 -22.30 16.87 0.09
C HIS A 6 -20.98 17.65 0.23
N SER A 7 -20.08 17.50 -0.71
CA SER A 7 -18.80 18.22 -0.75
C SER A 7 -18.99 19.74 -0.87
N ALA A 8 -19.98 20.21 -1.65
CA ALA A 8 -20.31 21.64 -1.75
C ALA A 8 -20.83 22.22 -0.43
N ARG A 9 -21.68 21.50 0.29
CA ARG A 9 -22.14 21.92 1.62
C ARG A 9 -21.00 22.00 2.63
N GLN A 10 -20.13 21.01 2.69
CA GLN A 10 -18.95 21.03 3.56
C GLN A 10 -18.04 22.22 3.26
N PHE A 11 -17.82 22.53 1.98
CA PHE A 11 -17.04 23.69 1.58
C PHE A 11 -17.63 25.00 2.10
N VAL A 12 -18.95 25.19 2.01
CA VAL A 12 -19.64 26.37 2.57
C VAL A 12 -19.45 26.45 4.07
N PHE A 13 -19.60 25.33 4.80
CA PHE A 13 -19.37 25.32 6.26
C PHE A 13 -17.92 25.65 6.62
N CYS A 14 -16.94 25.17 5.88
CA CYS A 14 -15.54 25.53 6.06
C CYS A 14 -15.31 27.04 5.84
N CYS A 15 -15.91 27.63 4.80
CA CYS A 15 -15.82 29.08 4.56
C CYS A 15 -16.45 29.90 5.69
N VAL A 16 -17.64 29.51 6.16
CA VAL A 16 -18.31 30.18 7.29
C VAL A 16 -17.48 30.06 8.56
N SER A 17 -16.95 28.87 8.84
CA SER A 17 -16.04 28.65 9.99
C SER A 17 -14.80 29.52 9.90
N THR A 18 -14.19 29.66 8.72
CA THR A 18 -13.03 30.53 8.50
C THR A 18 -13.34 32.00 8.79
N LEU A 19 -14.51 32.49 8.34
CA LEU A 19 -14.95 33.86 8.62
C LEU A 19 -15.16 34.10 10.12
N LEU A 20 -15.79 33.18 10.82
CA LEU A 20 -16.00 33.26 12.26
C LEU A 20 -14.67 33.23 13.03
N THR A 21 -13.74 32.38 12.61
CA THR A 21 -12.40 32.30 13.20
C THR A 21 -11.59 33.57 12.95
N ALA A 22 -11.68 34.14 11.77
CA ALA A 22 -11.04 35.43 11.45
C ALA A 22 -11.63 36.55 12.30
N LEU A 23 -12.94 36.59 12.50
CA LEU A 23 -13.60 37.56 13.37
C LEU A 23 -13.13 37.40 14.83
N LEU A 24 -13.05 36.17 15.34
CA LEU A 24 -12.48 35.90 16.66
C LEU A 24 -11.04 36.35 16.79
N ALA A 25 -10.20 36.10 15.79
CA ALA A 25 -8.82 36.54 15.77
C ALA A 25 -8.71 38.06 15.81
N VAL A 26 -9.52 38.77 15.02
CA VAL A 26 -9.55 40.25 15.03
C VAL A 26 -9.97 40.76 16.41
N LEU A 27 -10.98 40.19 17.05
CA LEU A 27 -11.43 40.54 18.39
C LEU A 27 -10.38 40.30 19.48
N THR A 28 -9.46 39.32 19.29
CA THR A 28 -8.34 39.08 20.21
C THR A 28 -7.25 40.15 20.09
N PHE A 29 -6.98 40.65 18.86
CA PHE A 29 -6.01 41.72 18.60
C PHE A 29 -6.51 43.15 18.92
N LEU A 30 -7.84 43.36 18.87
CA LEU A 30 -8.44 44.61 19.32
C LEU A 30 -8.36 44.69 20.85
N ARG A 31 -7.45 45.50 21.37
CA ARG A 31 -7.31 45.73 22.80
C ARG A 31 -8.62 46.32 23.34
N PRO A 32 -9.22 45.72 24.39
CA PRO A 32 -10.54 46.14 24.91
C PRO A 32 -10.54 47.59 25.44
N GLU A 33 -9.37 48.18 25.73
CA GLU A 33 -9.20 49.53 26.20
C GLU A 33 -9.65 50.62 25.20
N ARG A 34 -9.88 50.26 23.93
CA ARG A 34 -10.28 51.23 22.88
C ARG A 34 -11.76 51.11 22.45
N LEU A 35 -12.51 50.23 23.04
CA LEU A 35 -13.95 50.04 22.71
C LEU A 35 -14.83 50.74 23.72
N PRO A 36 -15.87 51.56 23.31
CA PRO A 36 -16.72 52.32 24.18
C PRO A 36 -17.72 51.52 25.02
N LEU A 37 -17.88 50.25 24.80
CA LEU A 37 -18.72 49.32 25.57
C LEU A 37 -17.89 48.56 26.61
N ALA A 38 -18.39 48.43 27.80
CA ALA A 38 -17.73 47.78 28.93
C ALA A 38 -16.87 46.60 28.51
N PRO A 39 -15.53 46.73 28.54
CA PRO A 39 -14.60 45.74 27.90
C PRO A 39 -14.74 44.33 28.49
N LEU A 40 -15.20 44.25 29.71
CA LEU A 40 -15.43 42.98 30.44
C LEU A 40 -16.60 42.18 29.86
N LEU A 41 -17.71 42.83 29.53
CA LEU A 41 -18.88 42.18 28.96
C LEU A 41 -18.66 41.67 27.55
N VAL A 42 -17.94 42.45 26.73
CA VAL A 42 -17.60 42.04 25.36
C VAL A 42 -16.63 40.85 25.37
N ALA A 43 -15.63 40.87 26.23
CA ALA A 43 -14.64 39.77 26.33
C ALA A 43 -15.27 38.51 26.93
N MET A 44 -16.13 38.64 27.96
CA MET A 44 -16.70 37.49 28.65
C MET A 44 -17.88 36.85 27.89
N LEU A 45 -18.64 37.57 27.09
CA LEU A 45 -19.84 37.04 26.44
C LEU A 45 -19.62 36.81 24.92
N LEU A 46 -18.99 37.71 24.21
CA LEU A 46 -18.90 37.65 22.76
C LEU A 46 -17.92 36.55 22.27
N ARG A 47 -16.78 36.41 22.94
CA ARG A 47 -15.75 35.41 22.54
C ARG A 47 -16.24 33.97 22.74
N PRO A 48 -16.76 33.56 23.92
CA PRO A 48 -17.27 32.20 24.08
C PRO A 48 -18.53 31.93 23.22
N THR A 49 -19.39 32.94 22.99
CA THR A 49 -20.54 32.77 22.10
C THR A 49 -20.12 32.53 20.65
N LEU A 50 -19.15 33.29 20.13
CA LEU A 50 -18.59 33.05 18.78
C LEU A 50 -17.90 31.71 18.69
N LEU A 51 -17.18 31.26 19.73
CA LEU A 51 -16.59 29.93 19.78
C LEU A 51 -17.67 28.83 19.72
N LEU A 52 -18.77 29.01 20.49
CA LEU A 52 -19.91 28.07 20.46
C LEU A 52 -20.59 28.03 19.09
N VAL A 53 -20.73 29.18 18.41
CA VAL A 53 -21.28 29.25 17.05
C VAL A 53 -20.34 28.52 16.09
N THR A 54 -19.03 28.75 16.18
CA THR A 54 -18.02 28.03 15.35
C THR A 54 -18.06 26.52 15.62
N ALA A 55 -18.23 26.11 16.88
CA ALA A 55 -18.41 24.73 17.28
C ALA A 55 -19.68 24.13 16.71
N GLY A 56 -20.78 24.88 16.70
CA GLY A 56 -22.05 24.49 16.07
C GLY A 56 -21.94 24.28 14.56
N VAL A 57 -21.26 25.18 13.87
CA VAL A 57 -20.96 25.03 12.42
C VAL A 57 -20.14 23.76 12.15
N ASN A 58 -19.20 23.43 13.04
CA ASN A 58 -18.33 22.24 12.94
C ASN A 58 -18.85 21.07 13.80
N PHE A 59 -20.16 20.96 14.02
CA PHE A 59 -20.74 19.92 14.88
C PHE A 59 -20.39 18.51 14.47
N SER A 60 -20.21 18.24 13.18
CA SER A 60 -19.74 16.95 12.66
C SER A 60 -18.36 16.55 13.21
N CYS A 61 -17.41 17.49 13.23
CA CYS A 61 -16.09 17.29 13.81
C CYS A 61 -16.16 16.99 15.30
N LEU A 62 -16.98 17.76 16.05
CA LEU A 62 -17.18 17.52 17.48
C LEU A 62 -17.79 16.15 17.76
N LYS A 63 -18.82 15.76 17.02
CA LYS A 63 -19.45 14.44 17.15
C LYS A 63 -18.45 13.30 16.89
N MET A 64 -17.61 13.43 15.85
CA MET A 64 -16.57 12.45 15.55
C MET A 64 -15.53 12.38 16.67
N GLY A 65 -15.06 13.51 17.17
CA GLY A 65 -14.07 13.58 18.24
C GLY A 65 -14.56 12.98 19.57
N VAL A 66 -15.81 13.26 19.97
CA VAL A 66 -16.44 12.67 21.15
C VAL A 66 -16.55 11.14 20.97
N ARG A 67 -17.02 10.69 19.82
CA ARG A 67 -17.13 9.24 19.52
C ARG A 67 -15.77 8.55 19.54
N ALA A 68 -14.73 9.18 18.98
CA ALA A 68 -13.36 8.66 18.95
C ALA A 68 -12.78 8.53 20.36
N LEU A 69 -13.04 9.52 21.23
CA LEU A 69 -12.64 9.49 22.63
C LEU A 69 -13.25 8.28 23.37
N PHE A 70 -14.56 8.09 23.28
CA PHE A 70 -15.25 6.97 23.92
C PHE A 70 -14.91 5.60 23.31
N SER A 71 -14.46 5.55 22.07
CA SER A 71 -13.99 4.29 21.44
C SER A 71 -12.54 3.91 21.80
N GLY A 72 -11.83 4.74 22.59
CA GLY A 72 -10.44 4.53 22.96
C GLY A 72 -9.43 4.73 21.82
N LYS A 73 -9.88 5.31 20.70
CA LYS A 73 -9.07 5.59 19.50
C LYS A 73 -9.10 7.08 19.18
N PRO A 74 -8.50 7.94 20.03
CA PRO A 74 -8.51 9.37 19.81
C PRO A 74 -7.82 9.72 18.50
N ASP A 75 -8.35 10.75 17.87
CA ASP A 75 -7.89 11.33 16.62
C ASP A 75 -7.77 12.87 16.75
N ARG A 76 -7.43 13.56 15.67
CA ARG A 76 -7.37 15.03 15.65
C ARG A 76 -8.66 15.70 16.09
N HIS A 77 -9.85 15.11 15.82
CA HIS A 77 -11.13 15.66 16.24
C HIS A 77 -11.29 15.59 17.76
N THR A 78 -10.76 14.52 18.40
CA THR A 78 -10.71 14.41 19.86
C THR A 78 -9.86 15.53 20.46
N ALA A 79 -8.68 15.81 19.87
CA ALA A 79 -7.85 16.91 20.32
C ALA A 79 -8.57 18.27 20.16
N ALA A 80 -9.28 18.50 19.06
CA ALA A 80 -10.06 19.71 18.83
C ALA A 80 -11.20 19.86 19.87
N VAL A 81 -11.91 18.79 20.20
CA VAL A 81 -12.96 18.81 21.26
C VAL A 81 -12.37 19.21 22.61
N LEU A 82 -11.27 18.58 23.02
CA LEU A 82 -10.63 18.89 24.30
C LEU A 82 -10.08 20.32 24.32
N THR A 83 -9.58 20.81 23.19
CA THR A 83 -9.14 22.21 23.08
C THR A 83 -10.29 23.18 23.21
N VAL A 84 -11.48 22.89 22.65
CA VAL A 84 -12.69 23.70 22.81
C VAL A 84 -13.14 23.74 24.28
N LEU A 85 -13.21 22.57 24.93
CA LEU A 85 -13.60 22.49 26.32
C LEU A 85 -12.63 23.28 27.25
N LEU A 86 -11.34 23.11 27.03
CA LEU A 86 -10.32 23.82 27.81
C LEU A 86 -10.36 25.35 27.53
N ALA A 87 -10.59 25.74 26.29
CA ALA A 87 -10.74 27.17 25.91
C ALA A 87 -11.98 27.79 26.56
N LEU A 88 -13.10 27.10 26.65
CA LEU A 88 -14.31 27.57 27.34
C LEU A 88 -14.06 27.76 28.85
N VAL A 89 -13.32 26.83 29.47
CA VAL A 89 -12.91 26.95 30.89
C VAL A 89 -12.02 28.17 31.08
N LEU A 90 -11.02 28.39 30.24
CA LEU A 90 -10.12 29.55 30.33
C LEU A 90 -10.82 30.88 30.07
N CYS A 91 -11.80 30.88 29.14
CA CYS A 91 -12.69 32.06 28.94
C CYS A 91 -13.56 32.36 30.16
N ALA A 92 -14.10 31.31 30.79
CA ALA A 92 -14.91 31.47 31.99
C ALA A 92 -14.10 31.99 33.20
N LEU A 93 -12.84 31.58 33.28
CA LEU A 93 -11.88 32.07 34.29
C LEU A 93 -11.32 33.47 33.98
N GLY A 94 -11.57 34.00 32.79
CA GLY A 94 -11.04 35.29 32.35
C GLY A 94 -9.53 35.38 32.20
N VAL A 95 -8.81 34.24 32.11
CA VAL A 95 -7.36 34.17 32.20
C VAL A 95 -6.66 34.32 30.85
N CYS A 96 -7.24 33.73 29.80
CA CYS A 96 -6.59 33.69 28.48
C CYS A 96 -7.59 34.07 27.37
N PRO A 97 -7.55 35.30 26.86
CA PRO A 97 -8.47 35.75 25.81
C PRO A 97 -8.26 35.05 24.46
N ASP A 98 -7.05 34.58 24.21
CA ASP A 98 -6.66 33.96 22.91
C ASP A 98 -7.07 32.49 22.81
N ALA A 99 -7.49 31.88 23.92
CA ALA A 99 -7.89 30.49 23.96
C ALA A 99 -9.06 30.17 23.00
N SER A 100 -10.04 31.07 22.91
CA SER A 100 -11.18 30.93 21.99
C SER A 100 -10.79 30.96 20.52
N ALA A 101 -9.85 31.84 20.16
CA ALA A 101 -9.32 31.92 18.80
C ALA A 101 -8.50 30.67 18.43
N ALA A 102 -7.69 30.15 19.37
CA ALA A 102 -6.93 28.92 19.17
C ALA A 102 -7.87 27.71 18.91
N ALA A 103 -8.90 27.55 19.72
CA ALA A 103 -9.86 26.46 19.57
C ALA A 103 -10.67 26.57 18.27
N ALA A 104 -11.12 27.78 17.90
CA ALA A 104 -11.83 28.02 16.65
C ALA A 104 -10.94 27.71 15.44
N LEU A 105 -9.67 28.10 15.49
CA LEU A 105 -8.70 27.87 14.43
C LEU A 105 -8.43 26.36 14.25
N LEU A 106 -8.30 25.60 15.33
CA LEU A 106 -8.11 24.14 15.25
C LEU A 106 -9.34 23.43 14.70
N LEU A 107 -10.56 23.83 15.10
CA LEU A 107 -11.80 23.29 14.53
C LEU A 107 -11.86 23.56 13.02
N THR A 108 -11.58 24.77 12.62
CA THR A 108 -11.61 25.19 11.21
C THR A 108 -10.54 24.45 10.40
N ALA A 109 -9.32 24.34 10.92
CA ALA A 109 -8.25 23.59 10.28
C ALA A 109 -8.59 22.09 10.14
N SER A 110 -9.19 21.49 11.18
CA SER A 110 -9.65 20.11 11.13
C SER A 110 -10.71 19.90 10.04
N ALA A 111 -11.68 20.84 9.91
CA ALA A 111 -12.71 20.77 8.88
C ALA A 111 -12.14 20.90 7.45
N TRP A 112 -11.17 21.78 7.25
CA TRP A 112 -10.46 21.90 5.96
C TRP A 112 -9.63 20.67 5.63
N LEU A 113 -8.98 20.07 6.63
CA LEU A 113 -8.25 18.82 6.44
C LEU A 113 -9.19 17.67 6.06
N ASP A 114 -10.37 17.57 6.67
CA ASP A 114 -11.38 16.56 6.30
C ASP A 114 -11.82 16.73 4.84
N LEU A 115 -12.08 17.96 4.41
CA LEU A 115 -12.44 18.25 3.02
C LEU A 115 -11.31 17.89 2.05
N LEU A 116 -10.07 18.22 2.40
CA LEU A 116 -8.89 17.90 1.61
C LEU A 116 -8.70 16.38 1.49
N GLU A 117 -8.79 15.66 2.61
CA GLU A 117 -8.69 14.19 2.63
C GLU A 117 -9.76 13.55 1.76
N GLN A 118 -11.01 13.96 1.88
CA GLN A 118 -12.10 13.46 1.03
C GLN A 118 -11.83 13.68 -0.46
N ARG A 119 -11.28 14.84 -0.83
CA ARG A 119 -10.91 15.13 -2.24
C ARG A 119 -9.75 14.27 -2.72
N LEU A 120 -8.77 14.03 -1.85
CA LEU A 120 -7.62 13.18 -2.18
C LEU A 120 -8.03 11.71 -2.28
N GLU A 121 -8.90 11.24 -1.39
CA GLU A 121 -9.43 9.87 -1.40
C GLU A 121 -10.32 9.59 -2.61
N ALA A 122 -11.07 10.57 -3.10
CA ALA A 122 -11.99 10.39 -4.23
C ALA A 122 -11.32 9.93 -5.54
N GLY A 123 -10.01 10.03 -5.65
CA GLY A 123 -9.23 9.56 -6.80
C GLY A 123 -8.42 8.28 -6.54
N LEU A 124 -8.58 7.65 -5.36
CA LEU A 124 -7.81 6.49 -4.96
C LEU A 124 -8.71 5.25 -4.85
N PRO A 125 -8.24 4.05 -5.26
CA PRO A 125 -9.01 2.82 -5.14
C PRO A 125 -9.30 2.43 -3.67
N ASP A 126 -8.36 2.75 -2.75
CA ASP A 126 -8.47 2.47 -1.31
C ASP A 126 -7.77 3.55 -0.49
N ALA A 127 -8.22 3.76 0.76
CA ALA A 127 -7.56 4.67 1.69
C ALA A 127 -6.39 3.99 2.44
N PRO A 128 -5.24 4.66 2.60
CA PRO A 128 -4.10 4.10 3.34
C PRO A 128 -4.43 3.92 4.83
N PRO A 129 -3.95 2.85 5.49
CA PRO A 129 -4.21 2.56 6.90
C PRO A 129 -3.31 3.41 7.82
N THR A 130 -3.62 4.70 7.98
CA THR A 130 -2.84 5.62 8.82
C THR A 130 -3.41 5.82 10.23
N ARG A 131 -4.58 5.25 10.53
CA ARG A 131 -5.30 5.50 11.80
C ARG A 131 -4.51 5.16 13.05
N THR A 132 -3.70 4.10 13.03
CA THR A 132 -2.87 3.71 14.19
C THR A 132 -1.81 4.75 14.53
N ALA A 133 -1.14 5.31 13.54
CA ALA A 133 -0.13 6.35 13.74
C ALA A 133 -0.75 7.65 14.29
N GLU A 134 -1.92 8.05 13.79
CA GLU A 134 -2.66 9.22 14.29
C GLU A 134 -3.10 9.03 15.74
N THR A 135 -3.60 7.84 16.10
CA THR A 135 -4.03 7.53 17.46
C THR A 135 -2.86 7.59 18.44
N ILE A 136 -1.72 6.98 18.08
CA ILE A 136 -0.50 7.03 18.91
C ILE A 136 -0.03 8.48 19.09
N TRP A 137 -0.04 9.26 18.01
CA TRP A 137 0.36 10.65 18.04
C TRP A 137 -0.55 11.51 18.93
N THR A 138 -1.85 11.33 18.84
CA THR A 138 -2.84 12.05 19.65
C THR A 138 -2.68 11.72 21.15
N TRP A 139 -2.47 10.44 21.48
CA TRP A 139 -2.15 10.04 22.86
C TRP A 139 -0.85 10.66 23.37
N ALA A 140 0.19 10.72 22.52
CA ALA A 140 1.45 11.36 22.87
C ALA A 140 1.27 12.86 23.12
N GLY A 141 0.44 13.54 22.32
CA GLY A 141 0.07 14.94 22.52
C GLY A 141 -0.67 15.19 23.85
N PHE A 142 -1.60 14.31 24.22
CA PHE A 142 -2.29 14.39 25.50
C PHE A 142 -1.31 14.18 26.68
N ALA A 143 -0.47 13.16 26.59
CA ALA A 143 0.54 12.91 27.61
C ALA A 143 1.49 14.11 27.77
N ALA A 144 1.94 14.71 26.67
CA ALA A 144 2.79 15.89 26.68
C ALA A 144 2.09 17.10 27.33
N ALA A 145 0.80 17.31 27.03
CA ALA A 145 0.01 18.39 27.63
C ALA A 145 -0.15 18.21 29.15
N VAL A 146 -0.42 16.96 29.60
CA VAL A 146 -0.53 16.64 31.03
C VAL A 146 0.84 16.80 31.72
N CYS A 147 1.93 16.33 31.11
CA CYS A 147 3.27 16.50 31.66
C CYS A 147 3.63 17.98 31.78
N ALA A 148 3.35 18.80 30.76
CA ALA A 148 3.59 20.24 30.83
C ALA A 148 2.79 20.90 31.95
N ALA A 149 1.51 20.56 32.10
CA ALA A 149 0.69 21.03 33.19
C ALA A 149 1.25 20.66 34.58
N ALA A 150 1.66 19.39 34.75
CA ALA A 150 2.25 18.92 36.01
C ALA A 150 3.57 19.64 36.37
N VAL A 151 4.44 19.83 35.38
CA VAL A 151 5.71 20.54 35.58
C VAL A 151 5.46 21.98 36.03
N TRP A 152 4.59 22.74 35.33
CA TRP A 152 4.30 24.12 35.69
C TRP A 152 3.54 24.25 37.01
N ALA A 153 2.69 23.30 37.37
CA ALA A 153 2.05 23.23 38.67
C ALA A 153 3.11 23.00 39.78
N ALA A 154 4.08 22.09 39.57
CA ALA A 154 5.17 21.83 40.49
C ALA A 154 6.13 23.04 40.68
N LEU A 155 6.26 23.88 39.64
CA LEU A 155 7.01 25.15 39.68
C LEU A 155 6.23 26.26 40.38
N GLY A 156 5.01 26.01 40.87
CA GLY A 156 4.19 26.99 41.59
C GLY A 156 3.46 27.99 40.72
N ALA A 157 3.32 27.71 39.42
CA ALA A 157 2.55 28.56 38.52
C ALA A 157 1.05 28.56 38.89
N GLY A 158 0.39 29.71 38.75
CA GLY A 158 -1.05 29.81 38.96
C GLY A 158 -1.86 28.92 38.01
N ILE A 159 -3.02 28.45 38.45
CA ILE A 159 -3.87 27.51 37.72
C ILE A 159 -4.18 27.94 36.29
N GLY A 160 -4.39 29.25 36.05
CA GLY A 160 -4.61 29.81 34.74
C GLY A 160 -3.41 29.65 33.79
N ALA A 161 -2.18 29.87 34.29
CA ALA A 161 -0.96 29.69 33.50
C ALA A 161 -0.73 28.21 33.18
N VAL A 162 -0.99 27.31 34.12
CA VAL A 162 -0.89 25.86 33.94
C VAL A 162 -1.84 25.39 32.84
N LEU A 163 -3.12 25.81 32.88
CA LEU A 163 -4.12 25.44 31.89
C LEU A 163 -3.81 26.07 30.51
N THR A 164 -3.30 27.29 30.46
CA THR A 164 -2.91 27.95 29.21
C THR A 164 -1.75 27.19 28.55
N ARG A 165 -0.75 26.77 29.31
CA ARG A 165 0.36 25.96 28.82
C ARG A 165 -0.12 24.60 28.28
N ALA A 166 -0.99 23.93 29.02
CA ALA A 166 -1.58 22.68 28.56
C ALA A 166 -2.36 22.87 27.23
N LEU A 167 -3.11 23.97 27.11
CA LEU A 167 -3.80 24.34 25.87
C LEU A 167 -2.82 24.57 24.72
N CYS A 168 -1.70 25.29 24.96
CA CYS A 168 -0.69 25.56 23.94
C CYS A 168 -0.05 24.25 23.41
N VAL A 169 0.33 23.34 24.31
CA VAL A 169 0.89 22.05 23.94
C VAL A 169 -0.12 21.20 23.19
N LEU A 170 -1.37 21.16 23.66
CA LEU A 170 -2.47 20.44 23.01
C LEU A 170 -2.73 21.03 21.61
N ALA A 171 -2.78 22.36 21.47
CA ALA A 171 -2.97 23.03 20.19
C ALA A 171 -1.83 22.75 19.21
N ALA A 172 -0.59 22.74 19.68
CA ALA A 172 0.59 22.43 18.89
C ALA A 172 0.60 21.00 18.34
N SER A 173 0.07 20.03 19.10
CA SER A 173 0.05 18.61 18.76
C SER A 173 -1.27 18.12 18.12
N ALA A 174 -2.32 18.94 18.13
CA ALA A 174 -3.66 18.55 17.70
C ALA A 174 -3.76 18.18 16.21
N LEU A 175 -3.06 18.92 15.36
CA LEU A 175 -3.08 18.73 13.91
C LEU A 175 -1.94 17.82 13.50
N CYS A 176 -2.29 16.62 13.00
CA CYS A 176 -1.31 15.64 12.54
C CYS A 176 -1.39 15.51 11.01
N PRO A 177 -0.32 15.83 10.25
CA PRO A 177 -0.32 15.79 8.80
C PRO A 177 -0.15 14.38 8.21
N PHE A 178 -0.01 13.34 9.03
CA PHE A 178 0.40 12.01 8.58
C PHE A 178 -0.53 11.41 7.53
N ARG A 179 -1.84 11.59 7.68
CA ARG A 179 -2.82 11.06 6.72
C ARG A 179 -2.78 11.82 5.39
N VAL A 180 -2.74 13.14 5.44
CA VAL A 180 -2.63 13.98 4.23
C VAL A 180 -1.35 13.65 3.46
N ILE A 181 -0.21 13.53 4.16
CA ILE A 181 1.06 13.13 3.56
C ILE A 181 0.97 11.75 2.91
N ALA A 182 0.32 10.78 3.58
CA ALA A 182 0.14 9.44 3.04
C ALA A 182 -0.74 9.44 1.78
N LEU A 183 -1.85 10.18 1.79
CA LEU A 183 -2.75 10.32 0.63
C LEU A 183 -2.06 11.00 -0.55
N LEU A 184 -1.30 12.04 -0.31
CA LEU A 184 -0.53 12.75 -1.34
C LEU A 184 0.55 11.86 -1.95
N ALA A 185 1.29 11.13 -1.12
CA ALA A 185 2.32 10.19 -1.57
C ALA A 185 1.70 9.08 -2.42
N ALA A 186 0.57 8.52 -1.97
CA ALA A 186 -0.18 7.49 -2.68
C ALA A 186 -0.70 7.98 -4.03
N ARG A 187 -1.35 9.15 -4.07
CA ARG A 187 -1.85 9.75 -5.30
C ARG A 187 -0.73 10.00 -6.32
N ARG A 188 0.40 10.54 -5.85
CA ARG A 188 1.57 10.80 -6.70
C ARG A 188 2.23 9.51 -7.20
N ALA A 189 2.21 8.44 -6.40
CA ALA A 189 2.68 7.13 -6.82
C ALA A 189 1.79 6.57 -7.93
N ILE A 190 0.47 6.50 -7.69
CA ILE A 190 -0.49 5.93 -8.64
C ILE A 190 -0.52 6.71 -9.95
N SER A 191 -0.44 8.05 -9.92
CA SER A 191 -0.45 8.87 -11.14
C SER A 191 0.81 8.72 -12.00
N ARG A 192 1.91 8.20 -11.45
CA ARG A 192 3.20 8.02 -12.13
C ARG A 192 3.53 6.57 -12.42
N MET A 193 2.70 5.64 -11.98
CA MET A 193 2.93 4.23 -12.27
C MET A 193 2.64 3.92 -13.75
N PRO A 194 3.54 3.22 -14.44
CA PRO A 194 3.30 2.77 -15.82
C PRO A 194 2.21 1.70 -15.89
N VAL A 195 1.89 1.08 -14.75
CA VAL A 195 0.92 -0.01 -14.63
C VAL A 195 -0.15 0.34 -13.61
N PRO A 196 -1.44 0.09 -13.85
CA PRO A 196 -2.49 0.39 -12.89
C PRO A 196 -2.29 -0.39 -11.59
N ALA A 197 -2.21 0.34 -10.47
CA ALA A 197 -2.14 -0.27 -9.15
C ALA A 197 -3.51 -0.83 -8.75
N ALA A 198 -3.53 -2.06 -8.27
CA ALA A 198 -4.76 -2.70 -7.79
C ALA A 198 -5.31 -1.99 -6.53
N SER A 199 -4.44 -1.45 -5.68
CA SER A 199 -4.80 -0.68 -4.49
C SER A 199 -3.63 0.18 -4.00
N VAL A 200 -3.92 1.20 -3.19
CA VAL A 200 -2.89 2.01 -2.50
C VAL A 200 -2.05 1.14 -1.57
N GLN A 201 -2.69 0.19 -0.88
CA GLN A 201 -2.00 -0.73 0.02
C GLN A 201 -1.02 -1.62 -0.72
N ALA A 202 -1.39 -2.12 -1.91
CA ALA A 202 -0.49 -2.91 -2.74
C ALA A 202 0.72 -2.09 -3.22
N ALA A 203 0.53 -0.83 -3.63
CA ALA A 203 1.62 0.06 -4.02
C ALA A 203 2.57 0.38 -2.86
N GLU A 204 2.03 0.61 -1.65
CA GLU A 204 2.83 0.82 -0.44
C GLU A 204 3.61 -0.44 -0.04
N ALA A 205 2.95 -1.60 -0.06
CA ALA A 205 3.57 -2.87 0.26
C ALA A 205 4.68 -3.23 -0.74
N LEU A 206 4.46 -2.96 -2.03
CA LEU A 206 5.48 -3.11 -3.07
C LEU A 206 6.68 -2.19 -2.83
N GLY A 207 6.44 -0.94 -2.42
CA GLY A 207 7.51 0.01 -2.08
C GLY A 207 8.27 -0.31 -0.79
N MET A 208 7.75 -1.23 0.03
CA MET A 208 8.38 -1.73 1.26
C MET A 208 8.91 -3.16 1.11
N ALA A 209 8.68 -3.79 -0.03
CA ALA A 209 9.11 -5.16 -0.27
C ALA A 209 10.65 -5.25 -0.22
N ASP A 210 11.14 -6.33 0.37
CA ASP A 210 12.55 -6.72 0.41
C ASP A 210 12.84 -7.87 -0.58
N THR A 211 11.82 -8.64 -0.90
CA THR A 211 11.90 -9.82 -1.77
C THR A 211 10.83 -9.74 -2.86
N ALA A 212 11.19 -10.06 -4.10
CA ALA A 212 10.26 -10.15 -5.22
C ALA A 212 10.24 -11.56 -5.80
N LEU A 213 9.10 -12.24 -5.70
CA LEU A 213 8.85 -13.49 -6.39
C LEU A 213 8.41 -13.18 -7.82
N VAL A 214 9.22 -13.54 -8.79
CA VAL A 214 8.94 -13.35 -10.23
C VAL A 214 8.40 -14.66 -10.79
N CYS A 215 7.18 -14.63 -11.31
CA CYS A 215 6.64 -15.77 -12.05
C CYS A 215 7.24 -15.78 -13.47
N PRO A 216 7.90 -16.86 -13.89
CA PRO A 216 8.66 -16.85 -15.15
C PRO A 216 7.79 -16.79 -16.39
N GLU A 217 6.59 -17.35 -16.35
CA GLU A 217 5.69 -17.48 -17.50
C GLU A 217 5.21 -16.12 -18.01
N GLY A 218 5.45 -15.83 -19.27
CA GLY A 218 5.05 -14.56 -19.92
C GLY A 218 5.88 -13.34 -19.52
N LEU A 219 6.79 -13.44 -18.54
CA LEU A 219 7.66 -12.35 -18.11
C LEU A 219 9.14 -12.60 -18.40
N LEU A 220 9.64 -13.80 -18.09
CA LEU A 220 11.01 -14.20 -18.35
C LEU A 220 11.10 -15.03 -19.61
N THR A 221 10.12 -15.88 -19.82
CA THR A 221 10.06 -16.81 -20.94
C THR A 221 8.79 -16.60 -21.77
N GLY A 222 8.95 -16.70 -23.09
CA GLY A 222 7.85 -16.73 -24.03
C GLY A 222 7.14 -18.08 -24.05
N GLU A 223 6.19 -18.21 -24.98
CA GLU A 223 5.45 -19.47 -25.16
C GLU A 223 6.40 -20.62 -25.52
N PRO A 224 6.21 -21.81 -24.92
CA PRO A 224 7.03 -22.96 -25.26
C PRO A 224 6.76 -23.42 -26.69
N ALA A 225 7.80 -23.89 -27.35
CA ALA A 225 7.72 -24.49 -28.67
C ALA A 225 8.40 -25.87 -28.65
N ALA A 226 7.87 -26.83 -29.39
CA ALA A 226 8.51 -28.15 -29.52
C ALA A 226 9.82 -28.02 -30.33
N ALA A 227 10.95 -28.40 -29.73
CA ALA A 227 12.27 -28.28 -30.31
C ALA A 227 12.77 -29.60 -30.91
N GLU A 228 12.72 -30.67 -30.12
CA GLU A 228 13.22 -31.99 -30.54
C GLU A 228 12.19 -33.07 -30.17
N LEU A 229 12.08 -34.07 -31.02
CA LEU A 229 11.27 -35.26 -30.82
C LEU A 229 12.17 -36.47 -30.67
N ARG A 230 12.05 -37.22 -29.58
CA ARG A 230 12.84 -38.45 -29.36
C ARG A 230 11.87 -39.59 -29.07
N PRO A 231 11.31 -40.23 -30.13
CA PRO A 231 10.44 -41.40 -29.98
C PRO A 231 11.20 -42.62 -29.49
N ALA A 232 10.51 -43.47 -28.73
CA ALA A 232 11.04 -44.74 -28.29
C ALA A 232 10.33 -45.89 -29.06
N GLY A 233 10.99 -46.37 -30.13
CA GLY A 233 10.55 -47.53 -30.89
C GLY A 233 9.39 -47.27 -31.89
N MET A 234 9.10 -46.05 -32.26
CA MET A 234 8.09 -45.69 -33.27
C MET A 234 8.62 -44.57 -34.18
N GLU A 235 7.93 -44.33 -35.30
CA GLU A 235 8.26 -43.26 -36.21
C GLU A 235 7.91 -41.88 -35.59
N GLU A 236 8.71 -40.87 -35.88
CA GLU A 236 8.57 -39.51 -35.32
C GLU A 236 7.19 -38.90 -35.61
N ARG A 237 6.64 -39.11 -36.83
CA ARG A 237 5.32 -38.63 -37.21
C ARG A 237 4.21 -39.27 -36.42
N GLN A 238 4.28 -40.58 -36.21
CA GLN A 238 3.34 -41.35 -35.43
C GLN A 238 3.37 -40.96 -33.96
N PHE A 239 4.60 -40.77 -33.42
CA PHE A 239 4.80 -40.33 -32.05
C PHE A 239 4.18 -38.94 -31.81
N LEU A 240 4.45 -37.97 -32.71
CA LEU A 240 3.91 -36.62 -32.54
C LEU A 240 2.38 -36.58 -32.66
N ALA A 241 1.77 -37.37 -33.57
CA ALA A 241 0.32 -37.48 -33.69
C ALA A 241 -0.30 -38.08 -32.42
N LEU A 242 0.33 -39.09 -31.85
CA LEU A 242 -0.09 -39.73 -30.61
C LEU A 242 0.08 -38.77 -29.43
N ALA A 243 1.23 -38.10 -29.31
CA ALA A 243 1.51 -37.10 -28.27
C ALA A 243 0.48 -35.95 -28.30
N ALA A 244 0.16 -35.44 -29.49
CA ALA A 244 -0.85 -34.39 -29.65
C ALA A 244 -2.26 -34.89 -29.24
N SER A 245 -2.56 -36.17 -29.51
CA SER A 245 -3.85 -36.77 -29.09
C SER A 245 -3.95 -36.91 -27.57
N ILE A 246 -2.84 -37.16 -26.88
CA ILE A 246 -2.79 -37.28 -25.41
C ILE A 246 -3.04 -35.92 -24.73
N VAL A 247 -2.55 -34.85 -25.30
CA VAL A 247 -2.68 -33.51 -24.71
C VAL A 247 -3.83 -32.69 -25.31
N GLN A 248 -4.62 -33.29 -26.17
CA GLN A 248 -5.76 -32.68 -26.81
C GLN A 248 -6.77 -32.17 -25.77
N GLY A 249 -7.25 -30.91 -25.96
CA GLY A 249 -8.21 -30.30 -25.05
C GLY A 249 -7.64 -29.80 -23.72
N CYS A 250 -6.33 -29.93 -23.49
CA CYS A 250 -5.65 -29.31 -22.36
C CYS A 250 -5.19 -27.89 -22.73
N GLY A 251 -5.51 -26.92 -21.87
CA GLY A 251 -5.16 -25.50 -22.09
C GLY A 251 -3.76 -25.10 -21.59
N ALA A 252 -2.95 -26.06 -21.14
CA ALA A 252 -1.61 -25.79 -20.67
C ALA A 252 -0.66 -25.37 -21.81
N PRO A 253 0.29 -24.42 -21.59
CA PRO A 253 1.21 -23.97 -22.64
C PRO A 253 2.02 -25.09 -23.28
N GLU A 254 2.43 -26.09 -22.52
CA GLU A 254 3.16 -27.27 -23.00
C GLU A 254 2.29 -28.12 -23.93
N ALA A 255 1.03 -28.28 -23.59
CA ALA A 255 0.07 -29.00 -24.43
C ALA A 255 -0.15 -28.28 -25.76
N LEU A 256 -0.31 -26.96 -25.72
CA LEU A 256 -0.48 -26.12 -26.91
C LEU A 256 0.77 -26.19 -27.81
N ALA A 257 1.97 -26.21 -27.24
CA ALA A 257 3.21 -26.35 -27.99
C ALA A 257 3.25 -27.66 -28.79
N VAL A 258 2.83 -28.79 -28.21
CA VAL A 258 2.78 -30.09 -28.89
C VAL A 258 1.70 -30.11 -29.97
N LEU A 259 0.51 -29.54 -29.68
CA LEU A 259 -0.57 -29.41 -30.66
C LEU A 259 -0.18 -28.57 -31.86
N ASN A 260 0.44 -27.41 -31.63
CA ASN A 260 0.93 -26.53 -32.70
C ASN A 260 2.01 -27.22 -33.55
N ALA A 261 2.91 -27.99 -32.93
CA ALA A 261 3.92 -28.77 -33.65
C ALA A 261 3.30 -29.89 -34.52
N ALA A 262 2.22 -30.51 -34.05
CA ALA A 262 1.51 -31.50 -34.87
C ALA A 262 0.74 -30.83 -36.02
N GLN A 263 0.04 -29.74 -35.76
CA GLN A 263 -0.70 -28.99 -36.77
C GLN A 263 0.21 -28.42 -37.86
N SER A 264 1.38 -27.85 -37.49
CA SER A 264 2.35 -27.33 -38.46
C SER A 264 2.90 -28.41 -39.41
N ARG A 265 2.90 -29.68 -38.99
CA ARG A 265 3.31 -30.83 -39.80
C ARG A 265 2.12 -31.52 -40.52
N GLY A 266 0.92 -30.94 -40.44
CA GLY A 266 -0.28 -31.46 -41.08
C GLY A 266 -0.76 -32.79 -40.48
N LEU A 267 -0.49 -33.06 -39.19
CA LEU A 267 -0.90 -34.29 -38.52
C LEU A 267 -2.25 -34.10 -37.85
N SER A 268 -3.13 -35.05 -38.01
CA SER A 268 -4.43 -35.11 -37.33
C SER A 268 -4.29 -35.85 -36.00
N THR A 269 -5.02 -35.37 -35.00
CA THR A 269 -5.11 -36.02 -33.70
C THR A 269 -6.13 -37.19 -33.75
N LEU A 270 -5.88 -38.25 -32.99
CA LEU A 270 -6.83 -39.29 -32.79
C LEU A 270 -7.93 -38.85 -31.81
N PRO A 271 -9.17 -39.27 -31.99
CA PRO A 271 -10.25 -38.93 -31.05
C PRO A 271 -9.95 -39.51 -29.66
N ALA A 272 -9.89 -38.65 -28.65
CA ALA A 272 -9.76 -39.08 -27.28
C ALA A 272 -11.14 -39.31 -26.63
N GLU A 273 -11.32 -40.45 -25.96
CA GLU A 273 -12.55 -40.75 -25.20
C GLU A 273 -12.64 -39.90 -23.93
N ALA A 274 -11.52 -39.63 -23.29
CA ALA A 274 -11.35 -38.73 -22.17
C ALA A 274 -9.93 -38.14 -22.20
N CYS A 275 -9.82 -36.85 -21.94
CA CYS A 275 -8.53 -36.18 -21.77
C CYS A 275 -8.64 -35.14 -20.68
N GLY A 276 -7.53 -34.90 -19.98
CA GLY A 276 -7.51 -33.92 -18.90
C GLY A 276 -6.12 -33.68 -18.34
N GLN A 277 -6.01 -32.58 -17.62
CA GLN A 277 -4.83 -32.24 -16.84
C GLN A 277 -5.09 -32.57 -15.38
N THR A 278 -4.17 -33.30 -14.77
CA THR A 278 -4.19 -33.68 -13.36
C THR A 278 -2.93 -33.15 -12.66
N PRO A 279 -2.87 -33.16 -11.32
CA PRO A 279 -1.62 -32.85 -10.61
C PRO A 279 -0.44 -33.74 -11.02
N ASP A 280 -0.73 -34.92 -11.53
CA ASP A 280 0.27 -35.89 -12.00
C ASP A 280 0.54 -35.82 -13.51
N GLY A 281 0.25 -34.69 -14.16
CA GLY A 281 0.48 -34.45 -15.57
C GLY A 281 -0.78 -34.53 -16.44
N PHE A 282 -0.58 -34.83 -17.73
CA PHE A 282 -1.69 -35.02 -18.68
C PHE A 282 -2.05 -36.47 -18.77
N CYS A 283 -3.35 -36.76 -18.89
CA CYS A 283 -3.84 -38.10 -19.12
C CYS A 283 -4.89 -38.11 -20.24
N ALA A 284 -4.92 -39.17 -21.04
CA ALA A 284 -5.94 -39.40 -22.06
C ALA A 284 -6.24 -40.88 -22.21
N VAL A 285 -7.47 -41.19 -22.61
CA VAL A 285 -7.91 -42.51 -22.99
C VAL A 285 -8.09 -42.55 -24.51
N LEU A 286 -7.31 -43.39 -25.19
CA LEU A 286 -7.33 -43.54 -26.64
C LEU A 286 -7.54 -45.07 -26.93
N ASN A 287 -8.58 -45.41 -27.64
CA ASN A 287 -8.90 -46.79 -27.97
C ASN A 287 -8.93 -47.71 -26.72
N GLY A 288 -9.54 -47.25 -25.64
CA GLY A 288 -9.63 -47.98 -24.38
C GLY A 288 -8.35 -48.15 -23.58
N LYS A 289 -7.23 -47.56 -24.01
CA LYS A 289 -5.96 -47.55 -23.30
C LYS A 289 -5.67 -46.18 -22.70
N ARG A 290 -5.07 -46.14 -21.50
CA ARG A 290 -4.68 -44.91 -20.83
C ARG A 290 -3.25 -44.52 -21.19
N TYR A 291 -3.12 -43.27 -21.51
CA TYR A 291 -1.84 -42.64 -21.83
C TYR A 291 -1.58 -41.46 -20.86
N TYR A 292 -0.32 -41.24 -20.57
CA TYR A 292 0.12 -40.18 -19.64
C TYR A 292 1.24 -39.37 -20.28
N ALA A 293 1.22 -38.09 -19.97
CA ALA A 293 2.34 -37.19 -20.33
C ALA A 293 2.71 -36.29 -19.15
N GLY A 294 4.01 -36.08 -18.91
CA GLY A 294 4.49 -35.27 -17.80
C GLY A 294 5.98 -35.38 -17.57
N THR A 295 6.43 -34.99 -16.40
CA THR A 295 7.81 -35.12 -15.95
C THR A 295 8.18 -36.58 -15.64
N PRO A 296 9.47 -36.94 -15.56
CA PRO A 296 9.89 -38.30 -15.18
C PRO A 296 9.29 -38.77 -13.85
N GLU A 297 9.13 -37.85 -12.89
CA GLU A 297 8.55 -38.19 -11.57
C GLU A 297 7.06 -38.44 -11.64
N GLN A 298 6.33 -37.64 -12.42
CA GLN A 298 4.90 -37.84 -12.65
C GLN A 298 4.60 -39.18 -13.34
N LEU A 299 5.36 -39.49 -14.40
CA LEU A 299 5.22 -40.81 -15.09
C LEU A 299 5.55 -41.98 -14.18
N ARG A 300 6.54 -41.84 -13.30
CA ARG A 300 6.92 -42.89 -12.34
C ARG A 300 5.80 -43.23 -11.36
N ARG A 301 4.96 -42.27 -10.96
CA ARG A 301 3.78 -42.49 -10.12
C ARG A 301 2.74 -43.40 -10.81
N HIS A 302 2.74 -43.39 -12.14
CA HIS A 302 1.89 -44.28 -12.95
C HIS A 302 2.61 -45.59 -13.35
N GLY A 303 3.75 -45.89 -12.72
CA GLY A 303 4.50 -47.13 -12.98
C GLY A 303 5.27 -47.13 -14.30
N ILE A 304 5.46 -45.96 -14.93
CA ILE A 304 6.16 -45.81 -16.19
C ILE A 304 7.59 -45.36 -15.88
N PHE A 305 8.58 -46.19 -16.17
CA PHE A 305 10.00 -45.91 -15.99
C PHE A 305 10.54 -45.23 -17.22
N ALA A 306 10.60 -43.90 -17.17
CA ALA A 306 11.18 -43.10 -18.22
C ALA A 306 12.62 -42.73 -17.90
N PRO A 307 13.52 -42.49 -18.91
CA PRO A 307 14.87 -42.03 -18.70
C PRO A 307 14.87 -40.64 -18.03
N ARG A 308 15.94 -40.34 -17.31
CA ARG A 308 16.16 -38.98 -16.78
C ARG A 308 16.42 -38.03 -17.93
N ALA A 309 15.88 -36.83 -17.83
CA ALA A 309 16.04 -35.77 -18.83
C ALA A 309 16.80 -34.56 -18.27
N ASP A 310 17.71 -34.83 -17.30
CA ASP A 310 18.43 -33.77 -16.58
C ASP A 310 19.33 -32.95 -17.54
N ASP A 311 19.87 -33.56 -18.58
CA ASP A 311 20.65 -32.93 -19.65
C ASP A 311 19.81 -31.90 -20.45
N VAL A 312 18.55 -32.21 -20.67
CA VAL A 312 17.59 -31.31 -21.34
C VAL A 312 17.33 -30.08 -20.48
N SER A 313 16.99 -30.28 -19.20
CA SER A 313 16.70 -29.19 -18.27
C SER A 313 17.91 -28.28 -18.04
N LEU A 314 19.11 -28.84 -17.94
CA LEU A 314 20.36 -28.08 -17.81
C LEU A 314 20.71 -27.26 -19.06
N SER A 315 20.18 -27.64 -20.23
CA SER A 315 20.34 -26.88 -21.49
C SER A 315 19.28 -25.78 -21.68
N GLY A 316 18.43 -25.53 -20.70
CA GLY A 316 17.38 -24.51 -20.78
C GLY A 316 16.16 -24.94 -21.59
N LYS A 317 15.93 -26.23 -21.68
CA LYS A 317 14.73 -26.82 -22.29
C LYS A 317 13.96 -27.62 -21.24
N THR A 318 12.67 -27.77 -21.41
CA THR A 318 11.86 -28.66 -20.57
C THR A 318 11.54 -29.94 -21.34
N ALA A 319 11.47 -31.07 -20.62
CA ALA A 319 11.18 -32.36 -21.20
C ALA A 319 9.75 -32.78 -20.85
N LEU A 320 8.92 -33.00 -21.85
CA LEU A 320 7.61 -33.62 -21.69
C LEU A 320 7.70 -35.07 -22.16
N LEU A 321 7.57 -36.00 -21.22
CA LEU A 321 7.69 -37.44 -21.48
C LEU A 321 6.30 -38.06 -21.65
N PHE A 322 6.23 -39.10 -22.47
CA PHE A 322 4.99 -39.77 -22.83
C PHE A 322 5.10 -41.25 -22.51
N GLY A 323 4.02 -41.82 -22.00
CA GLY A 323 3.94 -43.24 -21.70
C GLY A 323 2.53 -43.80 -21.72
N MET A 324 2.41 -45.10 -21.68
CA MET A 324 1.14 -45.83 -21.69
C MET A 324 1.02 -46.69 -20.43
N GLU A 325 -0.21 -46.86 -19.95
CA GLU A 325 -0.54 -47.74 -18.87
C GLU A 325 0.05 -49.15 -19.09
N GLY A 326 0.62 -49.75 -18.04
CA GLY A 326 1.42 -50.98 -18.17
C GLY A 326 2.92 -50.78 -18.24
N GLY A 327 3.40 -49.54 -18.03
CA GLY A 327 4.82 -49.24 -17.86
C GLY A 327 5.58 -48.92 -19.16
N MET A 328 4.89 -48.81 -20.29
CA MET A 328 5.52 -48.61 -21.59
C MET A 328 5.89 -47.10 -21.79
N TYR A 329 7.18 -46.82 -21.94
CA TYR A 329 7.67 -45.51 -22.33
C TYR A 329 7.58 -45.34 -23.85
N LEU A 330 7.03 -44.23 -24.33
CA LEU A 330 6.76 -43.94 -25.73
C LEU A 330 7.73 -42.94 -26.35
N GLY A 331 8.32 -42.07 -25.56
CA GLY A 331 9.25 -41.07 -26.03
C GLY A 331 9.16 -39.74 -25.24
N LEU A 332 10.00 -38.79 -25.64
CA LEU A 332 9.98 -37.42 -25.06
C LEU A 332 9.93 -36.38 -26.17
N ILE A 333 9.34 -35.26 -25.84
CA ILE A 333 9.37 -34.02 -26.62
C ILE A 333 10.10 -32.98 -25.78
N THR A 334 11.16 -32.38 -26.34
CA THR A 334 11.78 -31.24 -25.69
C THR A 334 11.05 -29.95 -26.07
N LEU A 335 10.71 -29.16 -25.07
CA LEU A 335 10.08 -27.87 -25.26
C LEU A 335 11.11 -26.77 -24.94
N GLN A 336 11.19 -25.78 -25.79
CA GLN A 336 12.04 -24.62 -25.59
C GLN A 336 11.16 -23.38 -25.46
N SER A 337 11.27 -22.73 -24.30
CA SER A 337 10.67 -21.41 -24.07
C SER A 337 11.75 -20.37 -24.26
N PRO A 338 11.66 -19.52 -25.30
CA PRO A 338 12.69 -18.51 -25.55
C PRO A 338 12.70 -17.49 -24.40
N LEU A 339 13.90 -17.11 -23.96
CA LEU A 339 14.03 -16.02 -23.00
C LEU A 339 13.56 -14.71 -23.66
N LEU A 340 12.68 -13.98 -23.00
CA LEU A 340 12.17 -12.72 -23.55
C LEU A 340 13.27 -11.66 -23.60
N PRO A 341 13.37 -10.89 -24.69
CA PRO A 341 14.34 -9.83 -24.80
C PRO A 341 14.13 -8.78 -23.70
N GLY A 342 15.22 -8.37 -23.05
CA GLY A 342 15.18 -7.40 -21.93
C GLY A 342 14.88 -8.01 -20.55
N ALA A 343 14.49 -9.29 -20.44
CA ALA A 343 14.22 -9.92 -19.14
C ALA A 343 15.45 -9.94 -18.21
N PRO A 344 16.66 -10.30 -18.64
CA PRO A 344 17.85 -10.25 -17.78
C PRO A 344 18.22 -8.82 -17.33
N GLU A 345 18.02 -7.83 -18.22
CA GLU A 345 18.24 -6.41 -17.91
C GLU A 345 17.25 -5.92 -16.85
N ALA A 346 15.97 -6.26 -16.99
CA ALA A 346 14.93 -5.92 -16.04
C ALA A 346 15.18 -6.57 -14.68
N CYS A 347 15.61 -7.83 -14.63
CA CYS A 347 16.00 -8.49 -13.38
C CYS A 347 17.18 -7.78 -12.73
N ARG A 348 18.21 -7.42 -13.47
CA ARG A 348 19.36 -6.64 -12.95
C ARG A 348 18.91 -5.27 -12.41
N ALA A 349 18.00 -4.60 -13.10
CA ALA A 349 17.45 -3.32 -12.67
C ALA A 349 16.61 -3.43 -11.38
N LEU A 350 15.85 -4.52 -11.20
CA LEU A 350 15.13 -4.82 -9.97
C LEU A 350 16.10 -5.14 -8.82
N ALA A 351 17.12 -5.96 -9.05
CA ALA A 351 18.15 -6.28 -8.06
C ALA A 351 18.92 -5.02 -7.61
N ALA A 352 19.20 -4.08 -8.53
CA ALA A 352 19.82 -2.80 -8.20
C ALA A 352 18.98 -1.94 -7.24
N GLN A 353 17.67 -2.18 -7.12
CA GLN A 353 16.77 -1.54 -6.17
C GLN A 353 16.75 -2.22 -4.79
N ARG A 354 17.67 -3.16 -4.54
CA ARG A 354 17.81 -3.95 -3.32
C ARG A 354 16.65 -4.93 -3.08
N LEU A 355 16.02 -5.39 -4.14
CA LEU A 355 15.06 -6.48 -4.09
C LEU A 355 15.80 -7.80 -4.29
N ASP A 356 15.56 -8.72 -3.37
CA ASP A 356 16.01 -10.11 -3.49
C ASP A 356 15.07 -10.85 -4.45
N LEU A 357 15.58 -11.20 -5.64
CA LEU A 357 14.77 -11.83 -6.68
C LEU A 357 14.70 -13.33 -6.46
N ARG A 358 13.48 -13.86 -6.42
CA ARG A 358 13.19 -15.28 -6.23
C ARG A 358 12.33 -15.81 -7.37
N LEU A 359 12.60 -17.04 -7.78
CA LEU A 359 11.78 -17.80 -8.71
C LEU A 359 11.15 -18.99 -7.99
N PRO A 360 9.87 -19.33 -8.25
CA PRO A 360 9.30 -20.58 -7.75
C PRO A 360 10.01 -21.76 -8.41
N ALA A 361 10.23 -22.86 -7.68
CA ALA A 361 10.94 -24.02 -8.21
C ALA A 361 10.22 -24.68 -9.41
N GLY A 362 8.90 -24.50 -9.54
CA GLY A 362 8.12 -25.06 -10.62
C GLY A 362 8.11 -26.58 -10.63
N ASN A 363 7.70 -27.16 -11.75
CA ASN A 363 7.66 -28.60 -11.94
C ASN A 363 9.03 -29.19 -12.34
N ASP A 364 9.96 -28.36 -12.82
CA ASP A 364 11.31 -28.74 -13.20
C ASP A 364 12.34 -27.84 -12.48
N PRO A 365 12.87 -28.29 -11.33
CA PRO A 365 13.81 -27.50 -10.54
C PRO A 365 15.16 -27.25 -11.25
N LEU A 366 15.57 -28.12 -12.17
CA LEU A 366 16.83 -27.96 -12.91
C LEU A 366 16.70 -26.87 -13.98
N TYR A 367 15.58 -26.85 -14.71
CA TYR A 367 15.26 -25.78 -15.63
C TYR A 367 15.17 -24.43 -14.92
N THR A 368 14.50 -24.39 -13.76
CA THR A 368 14.39 -23.16 -12.98
C THR A 368 15.75 -22.68 -12.48
N LYS A 369 16.66 -23.57 -12.09
CA LYS A 369 18.05 -23.20 -11.73
C LYS A 369 18.81 -22.62 -12.92
N TRP A 370 18.65 -23.20 -14.12
CA TRP A 370 19.22 -22.61 -15.32
C TRP A 370 18.68 -21.20 -15.58
N LEU A 371 17.36 -21.01 -15.48
CA LEU A 371 16.71 -19.70 -15.64
C LEU A 371 17.19 -18.69 -14.60
N ALA A 372 17.34 -19.13 -13.35
CA ALA A 372 17.87 -18.32 -12.26
C ALA A 372 19.30 -17.84 -12.54
N ALA A 373 20.15 -18.71 -13.08
CA ALA A 373 21.52 -18.36 -13.47
C ALA A 373 21.55 -17.30 -14.58
N GLN A 374 20.58 -17.32 -15.52
CA GLN A 374 20.47 -16.33 -16.59
C GLN A 374 19.96 -14.97 -16.10
N THR A 375 19.15 -14.96 -15.08
CA THR A 375 18.46 -13.76 -14.55
C THR A 375 19.10 -13.19 -13.28
N GLY A 376 20.01 -13.93 -12.65
CA GLY A 376 20.62 -13.56 -11.36
C GLY A 376 19.67 -13.67 -10.18
N ALA A 377 18.56 -14.42 -10.31
CA ALA A 377 17.61 -14.69 -9.25
C ALA A 377 17.98 -15.94 -8.46
N GLU A 378 17.39 -16.14 -7.29
CA GLU A 378 17.50 -17.38 -6.53
C GLU A 378 16.23 -18.22 -6.63
N VAL A 379 16.36 -19.54 -6.55
CA VAL A 379 15.22 -20.47 -6.62
C VAL A 379 14.67 -20.74 -5.23
N THR A 380 13.35 -20.68 -5.05
CA THR A 380 12.71 -21.10 -3.81
C THR A 380 12.57 -22.63 -3.75
N GLU A 381 12.34 -23.17 -2.56
CA GLU A 381 12.11 -24.62 -2.39
C GLU A 381 10.69 -25.03 -2.83
N ALA A 382 9.74 -24.11 -2.79
CA ALA A 382 8.34 -24.38 -3.13
C ALA A 382 8.10 -24.32 -4.65
N ALA A 383 7.42 -25.33 -5.17
CA ALA A 383 7.10 -25.42 -6.58
C ALA A 383 5.97 -24.44 -6.98
N ALA A 384 4.93 -24.30 -6.16
CA ALA A 384 3.82 -23.42 -6.45
C ALA A 384 4.10 -21.98 -5.96
N PRO A 385 3.75 -20.95 -6.74
CA PRO A 385 3.95 -19.55 -6.35
C PRO A 385 3.28 -19.18 -5.02
N GLU A 386 2.10 -19.73 -4.72
CA GLU A 386 1.38 -19.49 -3.47
C GLU A 386 2.15 -20.00 -2.25
N GLN A 387 2.72 -21.19 -2.34
CA GLN A 387 3.52 -21.78 -1.27
C GLN A 387 4.84 -21.02 -1.09
N ALA A 388 5.48 -20.64 -2.20
CA ALA A 388 6.69 -19.82 -2.18
C ALA A 388 6.45 -18.48 -1.49
N LEU A 389 5.35 -17.79 -1.80
CA LEU A 389 4.97 -16.54 -1.16
C LEU A 389 4.68 -16.69 0.32
N ALA A 390 3.98 -17.77 0.71
CA ALA A 390 3.70 -18.07 2.11
C ALA A 390 5.00 -18.30 2.92
N GLN A 391 5.97 -18.99 2.35
CA GLN A 391 7.29 -19.18 2.97
C GLN A 391 8.07 -17.87 3.07
N LEU A 392 8.07 -17.06 2.01
CA LEU A 392 8.76 -15.77 2.00
C LEU A 392 8.12 -14.77 2.98
N ALA A 393 6.79 -14.79 3.13
CA ALA A 393 6.07 -13.93 4.05
C ALA A 393 6.41 -14.20 5.53
N GLN A 394 6.91 -15.38 5.87
CA GLN A 394 7.43 -15.68 7.22
C GLN A 394 8.79 -15.04 7.49
N LYS A 395 9.56 -14.72 6.45
CA LYS A 395 10.93 -14.21 6.55
C LYS A 395 11.04 -12.70 6.31
N GLY A 396 10.07 -12.11 5.60
CA GLY A 396 10.11 -10.70 5.21
C GLY A 396 8.82 -10.21 4.56
N SER A 397 8.93 -9.16 3.76
CA SER A 397 7.83 -8.54 3.03
C SER A 397 7.91 -8.88 1.53
N PRO A 398 7.39 -10.04 1.09
CA PRO A 398 7.47 -10.44 -0.30
C PRO A 398 6.46 -9.68 -1.15
N ALA A 399 6.85 -9.39 -2.40
CA ALA A 399 5.96 -8.97 -3.48
C ALA A 399 5.95 -10.03 -4.58
N CYS A 400 4.85 -10.15 -5.30
CA CYS A 400 4.75 -11.02 -6.47
C CYS A 400 4.74 -10.18 -7.74
N ILE A 401 5.55 -10.55 -8.72
CA ILE A 401 5.54 -9.96 -10.07
C ILE A 401 5.11 -11.06 -11.04
N ARG A 402 4.01 -10.82 -11.74
CA ARG A 402 3.46 -11.83 -12.65
C ARG A 402 2.86 -11.18 -13.90
N HIS A 403 2.78 -11.96 -14.98
CA HIS A 403 2.09 -11.55 -16.21
C HIS A 403 0.56 -11.64 -16.05
N GLY A 404 -0.15 -10.67 -16.58
CA GLY A 404 -1.61 -10.68 -16.61
C GLY A 404 -2.29 -10.38 -15.27
N GLU A 405 -3.54 -10.80 -15.12
CA GLU A 405 -4.31 -10.59 -13.89
C GLU A 405 -3.97 -11.59 -12.79
N PRO A 406 -3.75 -11.15 -11.54
CA PRO A 406 -3.46 -12.04 -10.42
C PRO A 406 -4.67 -12.88 -10.05
N GLY A 407 -4.45 -14.11 -9.61
CA GLY A 407 -5.49 -14.96 -9.01
C GLY A 407 -6.03 -14.37 -7.69
N ALA A 408 -7.21 -14.83 -7.25
CA ALA A 408 -7.88 -14.32 -6.06
C ALA A 408 -7.03 -14.44 -4.78
N PHE A 409 -6.29 -15.54 -4.62
CA PHE A 409 -5.40 -15.76 -3.48
C PHE A 409 -4.30 -14.69 -3.41
N LEU A 410 -3.62 -14.42 -4.53
CA LEU A 410 -2.54 -13.44 -4.58
C LEU A 410 -3.05 -12.01 -4.32
N ARG A 411 -4.25 -11.68 -4.77
CA ARG A 411 -4.89 -10.38 -4.49
C ARG A 411 -5.17 -10.17 -3.01
N ALA A 412 -5.57 -11.21 -2.31
CA ALA A 412 -6.01 -11.11 -0.92
C ALA A 412 -4.85 -11.03 0.10
N GLN A 413 -3.71 -11.67 -0.17
CA GLN A 413 -2.66 -11.89 0.83
C GLN A 413 -1.33 -11.20 0.56
N THR A 414 -1.03 -10.83 -0.68
CA THR A 414 0.31 -10.32 -1.05
C THR A 414 0.20 -9.19 -2.07
N PRO A 415 1.09 -8.17 -2.01
CA PRO A 415 1.15 -7.16 -3.07
C PRO A 415 1.56 -7.84 -4.38
N VAL A 416 0.69 -7.74 -5.37
CA VAL A 416 0.91 -8.30 -6.70
C VAL A 416 1.03 -7.18 -7.70
N LEU A 417 2.16 -7.15 -8.38
CA LEU A 417 2.40 -6.31 -9.53
C LEU A 417 2.13 -7.12 -10.80
N SER A 418 1.01 -6.82 -11.46
CA SER A 418 0.72 -7.38 -12.78
C SER A 418 1.33 -6.48 -13.85
N VAL A 419 2.21 -7.02 -14.67
CA VAL A 419 2.85 -6.31 -15.77
C VAL A 419 2.67 -7.10 -17.07
N GLN A 420 2.65 -6.40 -18.18
CA GLN A 420 2.63 -7.06 -19.49
C GLN A 420 4.04 -7.43 -19.95
N THR A 421 5.00 -6.57 -19.64
CA THR A 421 6.41 -6.81 -19.89
C THR A 421 7.21 -6.61 -18.61
N LEU A 422 8.24 -7.41 -18.38
CA LEU A 422 9.05 -7.26 -17.18
C LEU A 422 9.82 -5.93 -17.16
N SER A 423 10.03 -5.30 -18.30
CA SER A 423 10.68 -3.98 -18.42
C SER A 423 9.97 -2.87 -17.66
N ASP A 424 8.64 -2.99 -17.45
CA ASP A 424 7.84 -2.00 -16.74
C ASP A 424 7.94 -2.15 -15.20
N ALA A 425 8.33 -3.33 -14.72
CA ALA A 425 8.40 -3.63 -13.30
C ALA A 425 9.44 -2.79 -12.54
N PRO A 426 10.69 -2.58 -13.02
CA PRO A 426 11.67 -1.74 -12.33
C PRO A 426 11.20 -0.29 -12.15
N GLU A 427 10.52 0.27 -13.15
CA GLU A 427 9.97 1.63 -13.06
C GLU A 427 8.84 1.70 -12.03
N ALA A 428 7.88 0.78 -12.08
CA ALA A 428 6.79 0.69 -11.12
C ALA A 428 7.31 0.56 -9.67
N VAL A 429 8.26 -0.34 -9.43
CA VAL A 429 8.89 -0.52 -8.11
C VAL A 429 9.62 0.75 -7.68
N SER A 430 10.38 1.40 -8.57
CA SER A 430 11.11 2.63 -8.24
C SER A 430 10.18 3.77 -7.82
N VAL A 431 9.03 3.90 -8.48
CA VAL A 431 7.99 4.89 -8.13
C VAL A 431 7.43 4.59 -6.75
N CYS A 432 7.08 3.33 -6.45
CA CYS A 432 6.57 2.91 -5.15
C CYS A 432 7.59 3.14 -4.03
N CYS A 433 8.85 2.73 -4.21
CA CYS A 433 9.94 2.94 -3.25
C CYS A 433 10.17 4.42 -2.98
N ARG A 434 10.13 5.26 -4.02
CA ARG A 434 10.30 6.72 -3.90
C ARG A 434 9.14 7.34 -3.12
N ALA A 435 7.90 6.91 -3.39
CA ALA A 435 6.72 7.37 -2.68
C ALA A 435 6.76 7.02 -1.19
N VAL A 436 7.12 5.78 -0.84
CA VAL A 436 7.27 5.34 0.55
C VAL A 436 8.38 6.13 1.26
N ARG A 437 9.53 6.34 0.61
CA ARG A 437 10.64 7.12 1.16
C ARG A 437 10.24 8.58 1.40
N MET A 438 9.58 9.19 0.43
CA MET A 438 9.06 10.56 0.54
C MET A 438 8.05 10.65 1.69
N ARG A 439 7.09 9.71 1.79
CA ARG A 439 6.13 9.66 2.89
C ARG A 439 6.83 9.59 4.24
N ARG A 440 7.76 8.65 4.44
CA ARG A 440 8.49 8.49 5.71
C ARG A 440 9.31 9.73 6.06
N GLY A 441 9.98 10.32 5.07
CA GLY A 441 10.76 11.55 5.26
C GLY A 441 9.90 12.74 5.70
N LEU A 442 8.78 12.98 5.00
CA LEU A 442 7.85 14.06 5.34
C LEU A 442 7.14 13.83 6.69
N GLN A 443 6.76 12.59 7.00
CA GLN A 443 6.17 12.26 8.30
C GLN A 443 7.19 12.46 9.42
N GLY A 444 8.44 12.05 9.23
CA GLY A 444 9.52 12.28 10.20
C GLY A 444 9.78 13.78 10.41
N LEU A 445 9.87 14.56 9.33
CA LEU A 445 10.03 16.01 9.42
C LEU A 445 8.84 16.67 10.13
N GLY A 446 7.61 16.28 9.77
CA GLY A 446 6.41 16.78 10.44
C GLY A 446 6.39 16.45 11.93
N ALA A 447 6.79 15.25 12.33
CA ALA A 447 6.91 14.86 13.72
C ALA A 447 7.92 15.71 14.48
N VAL A 448 9.11 15.90 13.92
CA VAL A 448 10.15 16.76 14.55
C VAL A 448 9.66 18.21 14.71
N CYS A 449 9.09 18.79 13.66
CA CYS A 449 8.55 20.16 13.74
C CYS A 449 7.46 20.29 14.80
N THR A 450 6.56 19.30 14.91
CA THR A 450 5.48 19.33 15.91
C THR A 450 6.04 19.16 17.34
N LEU A 451 7.05 18.30 17.53
CA LEU A 451 7.73 18.15 18.80
C LEU A 451 8.44 19.43 19.25
N LEU A 452 9.12 20.10 18.33
CA LEU A 452 9.76 21.39 18.61
C LEU A 452 8.71 22.46 18.98
N LEU A 453 7.59 22.51 18.26
CA LEU A 453 6.50 23.44 18.56
C LEU A 453 5.86 23.14 19.92
N ALA A 454 5.61 21.86 20.22
CA ALA A 454 5.07 21.46 21.51
C ALA A 454 6.07 21.73 22.67
N GLY A 455 7.36 21.53 22.43
CA GLY A 455 8.42 21.87 23.40
C GLY A 455 8.50 23.37 23.67
N ALA A 456 8.44 24.22 22.64
CA ALA A 456 8.38 25.66 22.78
C ALA A 456 7.09 26.12 23.51
N ALA A 457 5.96 25.51 23.18
CA ALA A 457 4.67 25.76 23.86
C ALA A 457 4.68 25.32 25.32
N GLY A 458 5.35 24.22 25.65
CA GLY A 458 5.55 23.73 27.02
C GLY A 458 6.57 24.53 27.86
N GLY A 459 7.34 25.42 27.21
CA GLY A 459 8.39 26.20 27.88
C GLY A 459 9.73 25.51 27.99
N LEU A 460 9.96 24.37 27.30
CA LEU A 460 11.23 23.65 27.30
C LEU A 460 12.35 24.43 26.59
N LEU A 461 11.97 25.33 25.66
CA LEU A 461 12.92 26.17 24.90
C LEU A 461 13.05 27.60 25.46
N ALA A 462 12.42 27.88 26.61
CA ALA A 462 12.62 29.14 27.29
C ALA A 462 14.08 29.21 27.86
N PRO A 463 14.76 30.37 27.81
CA PRO A 463 14.27 31.70 27.45
C PRO A 463 14.32 32.05 25.95
N ALA A 464 14.84 31.17 25.09
CA ALA A 464 15.05 31.50 23.67
C ALA A 464 13.72 31.62 22.89
N LEU A 465 12.75 30.76 23.17
CA LEU A 465 11.44 30.76 22.52
C LEU A 465 10.37 30.26 23.48
N ASP A 466 9.52 31.15 23.96
CA ASP A 466 8.36 30.76 24.82
C ASP A 466 7.04 31.09 24.13
N LEU A 467 6.36 30.06 23.64
CA LEU A 467 5.03 30.14 23.02
C LEU A 467 3.90 29.79 24.00
N GLY A 468 4.24 29.54 25.28
CA GLY A 468 3.29 29.05 26.27
C GLY A 468 2.21 30.04 26.73
N ALA A 469 2.30 31.30 26.29
CA ALA A 469 1.30 32.34 26.56
C ALA A 469 0.47 32.70 25.30
N ALA A 470 0.74 32.08 24.15
CA ALA A 470 0.12 32.43 22.87
C ALA A 470 -0.53 31.22 22.17
N PRO A 471 -1.63 30.68 22.70
CA PRO A 471 -2.28 29.48 22.15
C PRO A 471 -2.77 29.67 20.71
N ALA A 472 -3.21 30.87 20.32
CA ALA A 472 -3.61 31.15 18.94
C ALA A 472 -2.42 31.05 17.96
N LEU A 473 -1.24 31.50 18.37
CA LEU A 473 -0.02 31.37 17.56
C LEU A 473 0.42 29.89 17.44
N CYS A 474 0.33 29.11 18.52
CA CYS A 474 0.58 27.67 18.49
C CYS A 474 -0.35 26.95 17.51
N ALA A 475 -1.65 27.24 17.56
CA ALA A 475 -2.65 26.68 16.67
C ALA A 475 -2.41 27.08 15.20
N LEU A 476 -2.04 28.36 14.95
CA LEU A 476 -1.72 28.85 13.61
C LEU A 476 -0.48 28.13 13.05
N LEU A 477 0.59 28.04 13.82
CA LEU A 477 1.82 27.35 13.38
C LEU A 477 1.54 25.86 13.13
N ALA A 478 0.76 25.20 13.97
CA ALA A 478 0.33 23.83 13.73
C ALA A 478 -0.47 23.68 12.44
N ALA A 479 -1.41 24.60 12.16
CA ALA A 479 -2.19 24.58 10.92
C ALA A 479 -1.31 24.83 9.68
N VAL A 480 -0.36 25.74 9.74
CA VAL A 480 0.61 25.97 8.66
C VAL A 480 1.49 24.76 8.43
N LEU A 481 2.04 24.14 9.47
CA LEU A 481 2.86 22.93 9.36
C LEU A 481 2.10 21.75 8.74
N THR A 482 0.79 21.66 8.97
CA THR A 482 -0.04 20.61 8.35
C THR A 482 -0.42 20.92 6.91
N ALA A 483 -0.51 22.20 6.54
CA ALA A 483 -0.87 22.63 5.19
C ALA A 483 0.34 22.63 4.22
N LEU A 484 1.55 22.88 4.72
CA LEU A 484 2.78 22.95 3.91
C LEU A 484 3.01 21.71 3.01
N PRO A 485 2.87 20.47 3.48
CA PRO A 485 3.02 19.29 2.63
C PRO A 485 1.97 19.17 1.54
N ALA A 486 0.80 19.81 1.72
CA ALA A 486 -0.32 19.76 0.78
C ALA A 486 -0.18 20.81 -0.35
N ALA A 487 0.61 21.86 -0.15
CA ALA A 487 0.77 22.96 -1.10
C ALA A 487 1.22 22.50 -2.51
N PRO A 488 2.22 21.61 -2.69
CA PRO A 488 2.61 21.14 -4.03
C PRO A 488 1.61 20.17 -4.68
N ALA A 489 0.55 19.78 -4.01
CA ALA A 489 -0.48 18.88 -4.57
C ALA A 489 -1.72 19.65 -5.06
N LEU A 490 -1.80 20.93 -4.79
CA LEU A 490 -2.85 21.83 -5.26
C LEU A 490 -2.51 22.45 -6.63
N GLN A 491 -1.28 22.27 -7.09
CA GLN A 491 -0.81 22.55 -8.45
C GLN A 491 -0.91 21.30 -9.35
#